data_92917336cf5c52e0f89042d78cfd11dd
#
_entry.id   92917336cf5c52e0f89042d78cfd11dd
#
_cell.length_a   1.000
_cell.length_b   1.000
_cell.length_c   1.000
_cell.angle_alpha   90.00
_cell.angle_beta   90.00
_cell.angle_gamma   90.00
#
_symmetry.space_group_name_H-M   'P 1'
#
loop_
_entity.id
_entity.type
_entity.pdbx_description
1 polymer ?
#
loop_
_entity_poly.entity_id
_entity_poly.type
_entity_poly.pdbx_seq_one_letter_code
_entity_poly.pdbx_strand_id
1 'polypeptide(L)'
;LTGIYLIEYSLPTDGEKKISDPEFLRQVEAFAGWYRAQPNVLHVNVITDIMKRLNRNMHADDDAWYQLPDDNELSAQYLLLYEFSLPFGLDLNNQIDISKTATRMTVTMESTSTEDLLATEARAKAWLASNVPPHMQVDGASSAIMFAHIGHRNIRSMLKGTTVALVLISAILVIALRSVRIGLLSIVPNLVPIGMAFGLWGMLVGQIGLAMSVVAGVTIGIVVDDTVHFLSKYVRAQREQGLSPEDAVRYAFSTVGTALWVTSFVLVIGFGILALSTFELNSGMGLLTAITIALALVADFLFLPPLLMKFGGLENVPATAADRN
;
A
#
# COMPACT_ATOMS: atom_id res chain seq x y z
N LEU A 1 13.34 5.38 23.42
CA LEU A 1 12.36 4.31 23.09
C LEU A 1 11.21 4.88 22.25
N THR A 2 11.45 5.14 20.99
CA THR A 2 10.46 5.72 20.09
C THR A 2 10.12 4.73 18.98
N GLY A 3 9.60 3.55 19.34
CA GLY A 3 8.96 2.67 18.38
C GLY A 3 7.57 3.20 18.06
N ILE A 4 7.27 3.38 16.77
CA ILE A 4 5.98 3.89 16.32
C ILE A 4 4.95 2.76 16.17
N TYR A 5 5.41 1.54 15.92
CA TYR A 5 4.52 0.39 15.71
C TYR A 5 4.45 -0.47 16.96
N LEU A 6 3.22 -0.67 17.43
CA LEU A 6 2.91 -1.57 18.54
C LEU A 6 2.09 -2.73 17.99
N ILE A 7 2.49 -3.97 18.32
CA ILE A 7 1.71 -5.16 18.06
C ILE A 7 1.34 -5.77 19.41
N GLU A 8 0.07 -6.04 19.61
CA GLU A 8 -0.46 -6.56 20.85
C GLU A 8 -1.05 -7.95 20.66
N TYR A 9 -0.75 -8.83 21.59
CA TYR A 9 -1.28 -10.18 21.65
C TYR A 9 -2.03 -10.37 22.96
N SER A 10 -3.25 -10.88 22.88
CA SER A 10 -3.97 -11.39 24.03
C SER A 10 -3.78 -12.91 24.08
N LEU A 11 -2.87 -13.37 24.93
CA LEU A 11 -2.50 -14.78 25.04
C LEU A 11 -3.36 -15.45 26.11
N PRO A 12 -4.35 -16.30 25.76
CA PRO A 12 -5.21 -16.98 26.71
C PRO A 12 -4.59 -18.29 27.21
N THR A 13 -4.98 -18.70 28.40
CA THR A 13 -4.82 -20.06 28.89
C THR A 13 -5.89 -21.00 28.29
N ASP A 14 -5.88 -22.27 28.63
CA ASP A 14 -6.93 -23.25 28.20
C ASP A 14 -8.30 -23.01 28.88
N GLY A 15 -8.43 -21.99 29.72
CA GLY A 15 -9.66 -21.65 30.43
C GLY A 15 -9.81 -22.33 31.80
N GLU A 16 -9.19 -23.45 32.02
CA GLU A 16 -9.16 -24.16 33.32
C GLU A 16 -7.98 -23.65 34.16
N LYS A 17 -6.84 -23.43 33.53
CA LYS A 17 -5.62 -22.91 34.15
C LYS A 17 -5.67 -21.41 34.29
N LYS A 18 -4.81 -20.87 35.16
CA LYS A 18 -4.58 -19.42 35.34
C LYS A 18 -3.27 -19.03 34.72
N ILE A 19 -3.06 -17.73 34.53
CA ILE A 19 -1.80 -17.17 34.00
C ILE A 19 -0.57 -17.47 34.88
N SER A 20 -0.77 -17.93 36.10
CA SER A 20 0.27 -18.41 37.01
C SER A 20 0.80 -19.80 36.71
N ASP A 21 0.16 -20.55 35.79
CA ASP A 21 0.61 -21.89 35.39
C ASP A 21 2.02 -21.81 34.80
N PRO A 22 3.00 -22.57 35.32
CA PRO A 22 4.39 -22.49 34.85
C PRO A 22 4.59 -22.90 33.39
N GLU A 23 3.78 -23.80 32.86
CA GLU A 23 3.85 -24.22 31.47
C GLU A 23 3.36 -23.09 30.55
N PHE A 24 2.24 -22.45 30.91
CA PHE A 24 1.75 -21.27 30.20
C PHE A 24 2.79 -20.14 30.21
N LEU A 25 3.39 -19.83 31.36
CA LEU A 25 4.42 -18.80 31.47
C LEU A 25 5.65 -19.11 30.58
N ARG A 26 6.07 -20.39 30.52
CA ARG A 26 7.16 -20.81 29.64
C ARG A 26 6.82 -20.63 28.15
N GLN A 27 5.58 -20.89 27.74
CA GLN A 27 5.13 -20.69 26.35
C GLN A 27 5.08 -19.20 26.01
N VAL A 28 4.59 -18.36 26.92
CA VAL A 28 4.59 -16.89 26.76
C VAL A 28 6.02 -16.35 26.65
N GLU A 29 6.94 -16.83 27.50
CA GLU A 29 8.35 -16.40 27.46
C GLU A 29 9.06 -16.85 26.18
N ALA A 30 8.78 -18.06 25.70
CA ALA A 30 9.33 -18.55 24.45
C ALA A 30 8.89 -17.68 23.26
N PHE A 31 7.64 -17.25 23.23
CA PHE A 31 7.13 -16.32 22.20
C PHE A 31 7.75 -14.94 22.32
N ALA A 32 7.89 -14.41 23.53
CA ALA A 32 8.58 -13.15 23.78
C ALA A 32 10.06 -13.21 23.36
N GLY A 33 10.75 -14.31 23.66
CA GLY A 33 12.13 -14.58 23.23
C GLY A 33 12.27 -14.63 21.71
N TRP A 34 11.33 -15.28 21.03
CA TRP A 34 11.30 -15.30 19.59
C TRP A 34 11.15 -13.88 19.00
N TYR A 35 10.26 -13.05 19.55
CA TYR A 35 10.12 -11.67 19.10
C TYR A 35 11.37 -10.83 19.35
N ARG A 36 12.01 -10.96 20.52
CA ARG A 36 13.27 -10.25 20.85
C ARG A 36 14.40 -10.56 19.89
N ALA A 37 14.37 -11.73 19.24
CA ALA A 37 15.34 -12.13 18.23
C ALA A 37 15.03 -11.62 16.82
N GLN A 38 13.86 -11.01 16.59
CA GLN A 38 13.50 -10.49 15.27
C GLN A 38 14.18 -9.14 15.00
N PRO A 39 14.58 -8.87 13.73
CA PRO A 39 15.03 -7.55 13.33
C PRO A 39 13.90 -6.53 13.53
N ASN A 40 14.25 -5.27 13.79
CA ASN A 40 13.33 -4.16 13.97
C ASN A 40 12.46 -4.22 15.24
N VAL A 41 12.63 -5.19 16.13
CA VAL A 41 11.98 -5.23 17.44
C VAL A 41 12.84 -4.49 18.47
N LEU A 42 12.26 -3.45 19.06
CA LEU A 42 12.93 -2.62 20.06
C LEU A 42 12.71 -3.15 21.48
N HIS A 43 11.50 -3.60 21.75
CA HIS A 43 11.12 -4.03 23.10
C HIS A 43 9.92 -4.98 23.05
N VAL A 44 9.88 -5.92 24.00
CA VAL A 44 8.72 -6.78 24.24
C VAL A 44 8.35 -6.63 25.71
N ASN A 45 7.16 -6.10 25.97
CA ASN A 45 6.59 -6.01 27.31
C ASN A 45 5.69 -7.21 27.57
N VAL A 46 6.00 -7.96 28.62
CA VAL A 46 5.34 -9.24 28.92
C VAL A 46 5.39 -9.54 30.41
N ILE A 47 4.36 -10.21 30.92
CA ILE A 47 4.22 -10.53 32.36
C ILE A 47 5.36 -11.42 32.88
N THR A 48 5.98 -12.22 32.03
CA THR A 48 7.08 -13.12 32.41
C THR A 48 8.33 -12.35 32.87
N ASP A 49 8.59 -11.15 32.37
CA ASP A 49 9.70 -10.32 32.84
C ASP A 49 9.46 -9.82 34.27
N ILE A 50 8.20 -9.54 34.61
CA ILE A 50 7.81 -9.16 35.96
C ILE A 50 8.02 -10.35 36.88
N MET A 51 7.57 -11.54 36.49
CA MET A 51 7.72 -12.77 37.26
C MET A 51 9.18 -13.12 37.52
N LYS A 52 10.05 -13.03 36.50
CA LYS A 52 11.49 -13.27 36.63
C LYS A 52 12.15 -12.25 37.59
N ARG A 53 11.74 -10.99 37.48
CA ARG A 53 12.25 -9.93 38.38
C ARG A 53 11.81 -10.14 39.81
N LEU A 54 10.57 -10.51 40.04
CA LEU A 54 10.08 -10.82 41.40
C LEU A 54 10.83 -12.02 41.99
N ASN A 55 10.99 -13.09 41.20
CA ASN A 55 11.74 -14.26 41.64
C ASN A 55 13.17 -13.90 42.11
N ARG A 56 13.89 -13.09 41.29
CA ARG A 56 15.21 -12.58 41.67
C ARG A 56 15.18 -11.73 42.95
N ASN A 57 14.23 -10.79 43.04
CA ASN A 57 14.16 -9.89 44.20
C ASN A 57 13.86 -10.67 45.50
N MET A 58 13.04 -11.70 45.43
CA MET A 58 12.73 -12.54 46.61
C MET A 58 13.91 -13.45 47.05
N HIS A 59 14.94 -13.56 46.16
CA HIS A 59 16.18 -14.29 46.43
C HIS A 59 17.38 -13.34 46.61
N ALA A 60 17.18 -12.22 47.33
CA ALA A 60 18.21 -11.23 47.64
C ALA A 60 18.92 -10.61 46.41
N ASP A 61 18.21 -10.44 45.33
CA ASP A 61 18.69 -9.91 44.04
C ASP A 61 19.79 -10.74 43.36
N ASP A 62 19.87 -12.02 43.66
CA ASP A 62 20.79 -12.95 43.01
C ASP A 62 20.32 -13.22 41.58
N ASP A 63 21.18 -12.88 40.61
CA ASP A 63 20.90 -13.05 39.18
C ASP A 63 20.66 -14.51 38.76
N ALA A 64 21.13 -15.48 39.54
CA ALA A 64 20.83 -16.90 39.30
C ALA A 64 19.30 -17.20 39.36
N TRP A 65 18.56 -16.37 40.07
CA TRP A 65 17.11 -16.47 40.20
C TRP A 65 16.32 -15.59 39.22
N TYR A 66 16.96 -14.97 38.26
CA TYR A 66 16.26 -14.28 37.14
C TYR A 66 15.67 -15.28 36.16
N GLN A 67 14.77 -16.10 36.65
CA GLN A 67 14.08 -17.17 35.91
C GLN A 67 12.61 -17.28 36.33
N LEU A 68 11.79 -17.93 35.52
CA LEU A 68 10.39 -18.17 35.86
C LEU A 68 10.30 -19.16 37.04
N PRO A 69 9.36 -18.96 37.97
CA PRO A 69 9.06 -19.96 38.99
C PRO A 69 8.55 -21.25 38.36
N ASP A 70 8.95 -22.38 38.93
CA ASP A 70 8.48 -23.70 38.46
C ASP A 70 7.21 -24.17 39.17
N ASP A 71 6.76 -23.43 40.19
CA ASP A 71 5.59 -23.74 41.00
C ASP A 71 4.45 -22.76 40.74
N ASN A 72 3.22 -23.28 40.56
CA ASN A 72 2.03 -22.49 40.27
C ASN A 72 1.60 -21.63 41.48
N GLU A 73 1.69 -22.17 42.71
CA GLU A 73 1.31 -21.43 43.90
C GLU A 73 2.28 -20.27 44.17
N LEU A 74 3.58 -20.49 43.98
CA LEU A 74 4.60 -19.46 44.05
C LEU A 74 4.40 -18.35 43.01
N SER A 75 4.10 -18.75 41.78
CA SER A 75 3.78 -17.81 40.70
C SER A 75 2.54 -16.97 41.02
N ALA A 76 1.49 -17.60 41.57
CA ALA A 76 0.29 -16.89 42.01
C ALA A 76 0.56 -15.92 43.18
N GLN A 77 1.41 -16.32 44.11
CA GLN A 77 1.83 -15.44 45.23
C GLN A 77 2.64 -14.23 44.73
N TYR A 78 3.56 -14.42 43.76
CA TYR A 78 4.30 -13.32 43.15
C TYR A 78 3.38 -12.35 42.41
N LEU A 79 2.41 -12.86 41.68
CA LEU A 79 1.42 -12.02 41.02
C LEU A 79 0.62 -11.18 42.03
N LEU A 80 0.17 -11.79 43.12
CA LEU A 80 -0.56 -11.12 44.19
C LEU A 80 0.32 -10.06 44.89
N LEU A 81 1.57 -10.41 45.18
CA LEU A 81 2.53 -9.46 45.77
C LEU A 81 2.74 -8.25 44.85
N TYR A 82 2.89 -8.48 43.59
CA TYR A 82 3.04 -7.41 42.62
C TYR A 82 1.80 -6.52 42.56
N GLU A 83 0.63 -7.10 42.51
CA GLU A 83 -0.67 -6.42 42.49
C GLU A 83 -0.82 -5.49 43.71
N PHE A 84 -0.43 -5.96 44.91
CA PHE A 84 -0.43 -5.15 46.15
C PHE A 84 0.68 -4.10 46.21
N SER A 85 1.76 -4.28 45.49
CA SER A 85 2.87 -3.32 45.47
C SER A 85 2.65 -2.14 44.52
N LEU A 86 1.65 -2.24 43.63
CA LEU A 86 1.35 -1.19 42.67
C LEU A 86 0.71 0.02 43.38
N PRO A 87 1.11 1.27 43.03
CA PRO A 87 0.46 2.46 43.50
C PRO A 87 -1.03 2.51 43.11
N PHE A 88 -1.81 3.19 43.93
CA PHE A 88 -3.24 3.37 43.66
C PHE A 88 -3.49 3.95 42.22
N GLY A 89 -4.33 3.29 41.48
CA GLY A 89 -4.63 3.62 40.07
C GLY A 89 -3.70 3.01 39.01
N LEU A 90 -2.66 2.28 39.43
CA LEU A 90 -1.83 1.46 38.55
C LEU A 90 -2.13 -0.01 38.84
N ASP A 91 -3.21 -0.51 38.26
CA ASP A 91 -3.60 -1.92 38.35
C ASP A 91 -3.07 -2.73 37.16
N LEU A 92 -3.23 -4.05 37.22
CA LEU A 92 -2.83 -4.96 36.15
C LEU A 92 -3.88 -5.16 35.04
N ASN A 93 -5.00 -4.42 35.09
CA ASN A 93 -6.12 -4.61 34.17
C ASN A 93 -5.75 -4.34 32.71
N ASN A 94 -4.64 -3.66 32.44
CA ASN A 94 -4.12 -3.46 31.11
C ASN A 94 -3.11 -4.55 30.67
N GLN A 95 -2.73 -5.46 31.55
CA GLN A 95 -1.77 -6.55 31.27
C GLN A 95 -2.37 -7.95 31.42
N ILE A 96 -3.36 -8.11 32.28
CA ILE A 96 -4.06 -9.37 32.53
C ILE A 96 -5.57 -9.14 32.55
N ASP A 97 -6.34 -10.12 32.14
CA ASP A 97 -7.80 -10.07 32.23
C ASP A 97 -8.27 -10.25 33.69
N ILE A 98 -9.50 -9.83 33.99
CA ILE A 98 -10.10 -9.89 35.32
C ILE A 98 -10.14 -11.31 35.86
N SER A 99 -10.35 -12.28 34.98
CA SER A 99 -10.42 -13.70 35.32
C SER A 99 -9.05 -14.34 35.53
N LYS A 100 -7.97 -13.63 35.23
CA LYS A 100 -6.58 -14.12 35.24
C LYS A 100 -6.39 -15.35 34.35
N THR A 101 -7.04 -15.36 33.19
CA THR A 101 -7.01 -16.42 32.18
C THR A 101 -6.35 -16.00 30.87
N ALA A 102 -5.96 -14.74 30.74
CA ALA A 102 -5.23 -14.22 29.58
C ALA A 102 -4.25 -13.14 30.00
N THR A 103 -3.14 -13.05 29.28
CA THR A 103 -2.16 -11.96 29.45
C THR A 103 -1.93 -11.23 28.14
N ARG A 104 -1.65 -9.92 28.26
CA ARG A 104 -1.27 -9.06 27.13
C ARG A 104 0.24 -9.06 26.96
N MET A 105 0.69 -9.33 25.75
CA MET A 105 2.07 -9.09 25.33
C MET A 105 2.09 -7.93 24.34
N THR A 106 2.94 -6.94 24.54
CA THR A 106 3.09 -5.79 23.64
C THR A 106 4.48 -5.79 23.05
N VAL A 107 4.55 -5.83 21.74
CA VAL A 107 5.79 -5.74 20.96
C VAL A 107 5.92 -4.35 20.37
N THR A 108 7.02 -3.66 20.69
CA THR A 108 7.35 -2.34 20.14
C THR A 108 8.39 -2.52 19.03
N MET A 109 8.08 -1.99 17.85
CA MET A 109 8.94 -2.10 16.66
C MET A 109 9.37 -0.73 16.15
N GLU A 110 10.50 -0.69 15.47
CA GLU A 110 10.91 0.47 14.67
C GLU A 110 9.93 0.73 13.52
N SER A 111 10.00 1.94 12.96
CA SER A 111 9.30 2.24 11.70
C SER A 111 9.86 1.35 10.59
N THR A 112 9.00 0.54 10.00
CA THR A 112 9.36 -0.43 8.95
C THR A 112 8.38 -0.36 7.79
N SER A 113 8.72 -0.99 6.67
CA SER A 113 7.84 -1.04 5.51
C SER A 113 6.57 -1.86 5.80
N THR A 114 5.50 -1.57 5.06
CA THR A 114 4.26 -2.36 5.13
C THR A 114 4.52 -3.85 4.85
N GLU A 115 5.42 -4.15 3.91
CA GLU A 115 5.77 -5.52 3.54
C GLU A 115 6.49 -6.25 4.68
N ASP A 116 7.47 -5.62 5.32
CA ASP A 116 8.20 -6.19 6.45
C ASP A 116 7.30 -6.41 7.67
N LEU A 117 6.36 -5.46 7.91
CA LEU A 117 5.39 -5.59 9.00
C LEU A 117 4.48 -6.80 8.79
N LEU A 118 3.91 -6.96 7.59
CA LEU A 118 3.07 -8.10 7.22
C LEU A 118 3.86 -9.42 7.21
N ALA A 119 5.11 -9.39 6.77
CA ALA A 119 5.98 -10.57 6.81
C ALA A 119 6.30 -10.98 8.25
N THR A 120 6.48 -10.01 9.16
CA THR A 120 6.71 -10.29 10.59
C THR A 120 5.46 -10.88 11.24
N GLU A 121 4.27 -10.33 10.95
CA GLU A 121 2.99 -10.91 11.39
C GLU A 121 2.83 -12.35 10.91
N ALA A 122 3.09 -12.62 9.63
CA ALA A 122 2.98 -13.97 9.06
C ALA A 122 3.96 -14.96 9.72
N ARG A 123 5.21 -14.53 10.00
CA ARG A 123 6.19 -15.36 10.72
C ARG A 123 5.76 -15.63 12.16
N ALA A 124 5.20 -14.63 12.87
CA ALA A 124 4.69 -14.78 14.23
C ALA A 124 3.55 -15.79 14.27
N LYS A 125 2.61 -15.71 13.35
CA LYS A 125 1.49 -16.65 13.20
C LYS A 125 1.98 -18.07 12.93
N ALA A 126 2.94 -18.24 12.04
CA ALA A 126 3.55 -19.55 11.74
C ALA A 126 4.30 -20.11 12.96
N TRP A 127 4.99 -19.28 13.72
CA TRP A 127 5.67 -19.70 14.94
C TRP A 127 4.67 -20.17 16.01
N LEU A 128 3.61 -19.38 16.26
CA LEU A 128 2.54 -19.78 17.19
C LEU A 128 1.90 -21.09 16.77
N ALA A 129 1.58 -21.26 15.49
CA ALA A 129 0.98 -22.52 14.99
C ALA A 129 1.84 -23.77 15.25
N SER A 130 3.18 -23.60 15.32
CA SER A 130 4.12 -24.70 15.47
C SER A 130 4.59 -24.95 16.91
N ASN A 131 4.47 -23.95 17.81
CA ASN A 131 5.16 -23.98 19.11
C ASN A 131 4.21 -23.89 20.32
N VAL A 132 2.94 -23.52 20.12
CA VAL A 132 1.99 -23.36 21.22
C VAL A 132 0.68 -24.11 20.95
N PRO A 133 -0.08 -24.45 22.01
CA PRO A 133 -1.38 -25.10 21.88
C PRO A 133 -2.38 -24.25 21.07
N PRO A 134 -3.43 -24.88 20.48
CA PRO A 134 -4.39 -24.17 19.61
C PRO A 134 -5.07 -22.97 20.24
N HIS A 135 -5.35 -22.98 21.54
CA HIS A 135 -5.98 -21.86 22.23
C HIS A 135 -5.08 -20.62 22.32
N MET A 136 -3.76 -20.76 22.26
CA MET A 136 -2.80 -19.64 22.24
C MET A 136 -2.45 -19.16 20.82
N GLN A 137 -2.97 -19.80 19.78
CA GLN A 137 -2.73 -19.41 18.38
C GLN A 137 -3.61 -18.22 18.02
N VAL A 138 -3.21 -17.03 18.44
CA VAL A 138 -3.93 -15.77 18.26
C VAL A 138 -3.27 -14.87 17.23
N ASP A 139 -4.04 -14.00 16.62
CA ASP A 139 -3.52 -12.96 15.72
C ASP A 139 -3.06 -11.73 16.53
N GLY A 140 -1.98 -11.09 16.08
CA GLY A 140 -1.53 -9.83 16.64
C GLY A 140 -2.49 -8.69 16.27
N ALA A 141 -2.89 -7.89 17.24
CA ALA A 141 -3.73 -6.72 17.05
C ALA A 141 -2.86 -5.45 16.99
N SER A 142 -3.05 -4.64 15.95
CA SER A 142 -2.33 -3.38 15.78
C SER A 142 -3.04 -2.49 14.77
N SER A 143 -3.11 -1.19 15.05
CA SER A 143 -3.53 -0.22 14.05
C SER A 143 -2.60 -0.23 12.83
N ALA A 144 -1.28 -0.40 13.05
CA ALA A 144 -0.31 -0.47 11.98
C ALA A 144 -0.53 -1.69 11.08
N ILE A 145 -0.77 -2.88 11.64
CA ILE A 145 -1.09 -4.09 10.88
C ILE A 145 -2.41 -3.91 10.11
N MET A 146 -3.44 -3.34 10.75
CA MET A 146 -4.71 -3.05 10.08
C MET A 146 -4.52 -2.16 8.86
N PHE A 147 -3.78 -1.04 9.00
CA PHE A 147 -3.49 -0.16 7.88
C PHE A 147 -2.60 -0.81 6.82
N ALA A 148 -1.67 -1.68 7.22
CA ALA A 148 -0.84 -2.45 6.31
C ALA A 148 -1.69 -3.40 5.42
N HIS A 149 -2.61 -4.14 6.01
CA HIS A 149 -3.54 -5.00 5.27
C HIS A 149 -4.48 -4.19 4.36
N ILE A 150 -5.02 -3.05 4.85
CA ILE A 150 -5.86 -2.16 4.05
C ILE A 150 -5.06 -1.63 2.87
N GLY A 151 -3.84 -1.13 3.10
CA GLY A 151 -2.95 -0.60 2.07
C GLY A 151 -2.64 -1.65 1.01
N HIS A 152 -2.20 -2.83 1.41
CA HIS A 152 -1.88 -3.92 0.50
C HIS A 152 -3.08 -4.36 -0.36
N ARG A 153 -4.28 -4.50 0.26
CA ARG A 153 -5.51 -4.84 -0.44
C ARG A 153 -5.93 -3.76 -1.43
N ASN A 154 -5.86 -2.48 -1.01
CA ASN A 154 -6.21 -1.35 -1.85
C ASN A 154 -5.28 -1.22 -3.06
N ILE A 155 -3.96 -1.33 -2.88
CA ILE A 155 -3.00 -1.28 -3.99
C ILE A 155 -3.33 -2.37 -5.02
N ARG A 156 -3.56 -3.61 -4.59
CA ARG A 156 -3.95 -4.70 -5.50
C ARG A 156 -5.28 -4.44 -6.22
N SER A 157 -6.28 -3.92 -5.51
CA SER A 157 -7.59 -3.61 -6.10
C SER A 157 -7.49 -2.48 -7.11
N MET A 158 -6.69 -1.45 -6.82
CA MET A 158 -6.45 -0.32 -7.72
C MET A 158 -5.72 -0.75 -8.99
N LEU A 159 -4.66 -1.57 -8.88
CA LEU A 159 -3.96 -2.10 -10.04
C LEU A 159 -4.91 -2.93 -10.95
N LYS A 160 -5.74 -3.78 -10.35
CA LYS A 160 -6.77 -4.53 -11.10
C LYS A 160 -7.79 -3.59 -11.76
N GLY A 161 -8.28 -2.60 -11.00
CA GLY A 161 -9.24 -1.61 -11.50
C GLY A 161 -8.67 -0.78 -12.66
N THR A 162 -7.43 -0.31 -12.52
CA THR A 162 -6.72 0.43 -13.59
C THR A 162 -6.53 -0.42 -14.84
N THR A 163 -6.17 -1.71 -14.68
CA THR A 163 -6.04 -2.63 -15.82
C THR A 163 -7.39 -2.84 -16.54
N VAL A 164 -8.47 -3.06 -15.79
CA VAL A 164 -9.83 -3.19 -16.34
C VAL A 164 -10.26 -1.89 -17.03
N ALA A 165 -10.01 -0.73 -16.41
CA ALA A 165 -10.31 0.57 -16.99
C ALA A 165 -9.56 0.77 -18.34
N LEU A 166 -8.27 0.44 -18.40
CA LEU A 166 -7.47 0.53 -19.62
C LEU A 166 -8.06 -0.33 -20.75
N VAL A 167 -8.45 -1.56 -20.44
CA VAL A 167 -9.07 -2.48 -21.43
C VAL A 167 -10.42 -1.92 -21.92
N LEU A 168 -11.27 -1.44 -20.99
CA LEU A 168 -12.57 -0.85 -21.36
C LEU A 168 -12.42 0.43 -22.19
N ILE A 169 -11.52 1.32 -21.79
CA ILE A 169 -11.21 2.56 -22.55
C ILE A 169 -10.73 2.19 -23.96
N SER A 170 -9.80 1.25 -24.06
CA SER A 170 -9.30 0.81 -25.37
C SER A 170 -10.40 0.21 -26.24
N ALA A 171 -11.30 -0.58 -25.68
CA ALA A 171 -12.45 -1.12 -26.39
C ALA A 171 -13.42 -0.02 -26.87
N ILE A 172 -13.71 0.96 -26.01
CA ILE A 172 -14.53 2.12 -26.36
C ILE A 172 -13.87 2.93 -27.49
N LEU A 173 -12.55 3.13 -27.42
CA LEU A 173 -11.82 3.85 -28.47
C LEU A 173 -11.84 3.12 -29.79
N VAL A 174 -11.69 1.79 -29.81
CA VAL A 174 -11.85 0.97 -31.03
C VAL A 174 -13.22 1.19 -31.66
N ILE A 175 -14.28 1.20 -30.85
CA ILE A 175 -15.66 1.40 -31.31
C ILE A 175 -15.87 2.85 -31.80
N ALA A 176 -15.47 3.83 -31.01
CA ALA A 176 -15.67 5.26 -31.30
C ALA A 176 -14.89 5.69 -32.55
N LEU A 177 -13.64 5.26 -32.68
CA LEU A 177 -12.80 5.56 -33.80
C LEU A 177 -13.05 4.61 -34.99
N ARG A 178 -13.89 3.59 -34.83
CA ARG A 178 -14.19 2.55 -35.85
C ARG A 178 -12.92 1.97 -36.49
N SER A 179 -11.86 1.81 -35.71
CA SER A 179 -10.56 1.31 -36.15
C SER A 179 -9.86 0.57 -35.04
N VAL A 180 -9.74 -0.74 -35.15
CA VAL A 180 -8.99 -1.58 -34.19
C VAL A 180 -7.52 -1.14 -34.12
N ARG A 181 -6.93 -0.83 -35.29
CA ARG A 181 -5.53 -0.43 -35.39
C ARG A 181 -5.24 0.84 -34.61
N ILE A 182 -6.04 1.90 -34.76
CA ILE A 182 -5.85 3.17 -34.08
C ILE A 182 -6.22 3.05 -32.59
N GLY A 183 -7.28 2.29 -32.26
CA GLY A 183 -7.64 2.02 -30.88
C GLY A 183 -6.54 1.27 -30.11
N LEU A 184 -5.85 0.31 -30.74
CA LEU A 184 -4.70 -0.36 -30.11
C LEU A 184 -3.47 0.54 -30.03
N LEU A 185 -3.22 1.36 -31.06
CA LEU A 185 -2.12 2.33 -31.04
C LEU A 185 -2.26 3.35 -29.91
N SER A 186 -3.50 3.70 -29.53
CA SER A 186 -3.77 4.64 -28.43
C SER A 186 -3.32 4.14 -27.05
N ILE A 187 -3.19 2.83 -26.86
CA ILE A 187 -2.73 2.26 -25.57
C ILE A 187 -1.32 2.74 -25.23
N VAL A 188 -0.46 2.87 -26.23
CA VAL A 188 0.95 3.17 -26.03
C VAL A 188 1.16 4.57 -25.43
N PRO A 189 0.65 5.68 -26.01
CA PRO A 189 0.78 7.02 -25.43
C PRO A 189 0.05 7.16 -24.09
N ASN A 190 -0.95 6.36 -23.81
CA ASN A 190 -1.66 6.39 -22.54
C ASN A 190 -0.92 5.65 -21.42
N LEU A 191 -0.21 4.57 -21.72
CA LEU A 191 0.46 3.74 -20.73
C LEU A 191 1.90 4.18 -20.45
N VAL A 192 2.61 4.61 -21.49
CA VAL A 192 4.04 4.99 -21.39
C VAL A 192 4.28 6.11 -20.36
N PRO A 193 3.53 7.23 -20.35
CA PRO A 193 3.75 8.30 -19.37
C PRO A 193 3.55 7.84 -17.93
N ILE A 194 2.54 7.01 -17.68
CA ILE A 194 2.27 6.45 -16.36
C ILE A 194 3.45 5.56 -15.93
N GLY A 195 3.89 4.66 -16.80
CA GLY A 195 5.05 3.79 -16.54
C GLY A 195 6.33 4.59 -16.27
N MET A 196 6.57 5.65 -17.06
CA MET A 196 7.72 6.54 -16.87
C MET A 196 7.64 7.30 -15.54
N ALA A 197 6.48 7.85 -15.19
CA ALA A 197 6.30 8.60 -13.94
C ALA A 197 6.50 7.71 -12.71
N PHE A 198 5.91 6.51 -12.70
CA PHE A 198 6.10 5.55 -11.61
C PHE A 198 7.53 5.00 -11.55
N GLY A 199 8.16 4.78 -12.71
CA GLY A 199 9.58 4.39 -12.79
C GLY A 199 10.50 5.46 -12.22
N LEU A 200 10.30 6.72 -12.61
CA LEU A 200 11.04 7.86 -12.08
C LEU A 200 10.83 8.01 -10.56
N TRP A 201 9.58 7.88 -10.10
CA TRP A 201 9.25 7.91 -8.68
C TRP A 201 9.96 6.81 -7.90
N GLY A 202 9.95 5.59 -8.41
CA GLY A 202 10.63 4.44 -7.81
C GLY A 202 12.14 4.64 -7.69
N MET A 203 12.77 5.33 -8.67
CA MET A 203 14.20 5.64 -8.61
C MET A 203 14.53 6.76 -7.62
N LEU A 204 13.67 7.77 -7.47
CA LEU A 204 13.96 8.95 -6.66
C LEU A 204 13.50 8.80 -5.20
N VAL A 205 12.36 8.15 -4.97
CA VAL A 205 11.72 8.06 -3.65
C VAL A 205 11.75 6.62 -3.10
N GLY A 206 11.70 5.61 -3.98
CA GLY A 206 11.84 4.19 -3.63
C GLY A 206 10.59 3.54 -3.03
N GLN A 207 9.59 4.33 -2.62
CA GLN A 207 8.36 3.81 -1.99
C GLN A 207 7.12 4.33 -2.69
N ILE A 208 6.14 3.45 -2.87
CA ILE A 208 4.81 3.78 -3.41
C ILE A 208 3.78 3.52 -2.32
N GLY A 209 3.34 4.58 -1.65
CA GLY A 209 2.31 4.54 -0.63
C GLY A 209 0.90 4.36 -1.21
N LEU A 210 -0.07 4.16 -0.31
CA LEU A 210 -1.49 4.00 -0.66
C LEU A 210 -2.02 5.15 -1.54
N ALA A 211 -1.70 6.41 -1.19
CA ALA A 211 -2.16 7.58 -1.92
C ALA A 211 -1.66 7.61 -3.37
N MET A 212 -0.40 7.20 -3.60
CA MET A 212 0.20 7.20 -4.94
C MET A 212 -0.37 6.10 -5.83
N SER A 213 -0.84 5.00 -5.26
CA SER A 213 -1.48 3.94 -6.05
C SER A 213 -2.77 4.40 -6.72
N VAL A 214 -3.45 5.44 -6.19
CA VAL A 214 -4.64 6.07 -6.78
C VAL A 214 -4.28 6.86 -8.03
N VAL A 215 -3.08 7.43 -8.08
CA VAL A 215 -2.64 8.33 -9.17
C VAL A 215 -2.73 7.64 -10.53
N ALA A 216 -2.34 6.37 -10.62
CA ALA A 216 -2.43 5.62 -11.88
C ALA A 216 -3.86 5.57 -12.45
N GLY A 217 -4.86 5.35 -11.57
CA GLY A 217 -6.28 5.32 -11.98
C GLY A 217 -6.83 6.70 -12.37
N VAL A 218 -6.43 7.75 -11.65
CA VAL A 218 -6.87 9.12 -11.94
C VAL A 218 -6.22 9.64 -13.21
N THR A 219 -4.91 9.48 -13.35
CA THR A 219 -4.16 10.01 -14.49
C THR A 219 -4.49 9.33 -15.81
N ILE A 220 -4.83 8.03 -15.79
CA ILE A 220 -5.25 7.35 -17.04
C ILE A 220 -6.47 8.01 -17.69
N GLY A 221 -7.43 8.48 -16.87
CA GLY A 221 -8.60 9.20 -17.39
C GLY A 221 -8.23 10.54 -18.05
N ILE A 222 -7.31 11.28 -17.43
CA ILE A 222 -6.85 12.59 -17.93
C ILE A 222 -6.04 12.41 -19.23
N VAL A 223 -5.08 11.50 -19.22
CA VAL A 223 -4.20 11.25 -20.38
C VAL A 223 -4.98 10.73 -21.57
N VAL A 224 -5.96 9.85 -21.33
CA VAL A 224 -6.81 9.31 -22.41
C VAL A 224 -7.64 10.41 -23.06
N ASP A 225 -8.14 11.40 -22.32
CA ASP A 225 -8.95 12.48 -22.87
C ASP A 225 -8.18 13.27 -23.94
N ASP A 226 -6.94 13.66 -23.65
CA ASP A 226 -6.05 14.35 -24.59
C ASP A 226 -5.80 13.49 -25.85
N THR A 227 -5.48 12.21 -25.66
CA THR A 227 -5.26 11.26 -26.77
C THR A 227 -6.52 11.07 -27.64
N VAL A 228 -7.71 10.97 -27.02
CA VAL A 228 -9.00 10.83 -27.75
C VAL A 228 -9.28 12.05 -28.61
N HIS A 229 -9.10 13.25 -28.06
CA HIS A 229 -9.29 14.48 -28.80
C HIS A 229 -8.37 14.55 -30.02
N PHE A 230 -7.10 14.21 -29.85
CA PHE A 230 -6.13 14.19 -30.95
C PHE A 230 -6.49 13.14 -32.01
N LEU A 231 -6.73 11.88 -31.59
CA LEU A 231 -7.03 10.78 -32.51
C LEU A 231 -8.35 10.97 -33.26
N SER A 232 -9.37 11.58 -32.64
CA SER A 232 -10.63 11.84 -33.30
C SER A 232 -10.45 12.82 -34.46
N LYS A 233 -9.64 13.87 -34.28
CA LYS A 233 -9.31 14.83 -35.37
C LYS A 233 -8.46 14.20 -36.46
N TYR A 234 -7.47 13.39 -36.04
CA TYR A 234 -6.63 12.64 -36.97
C TYR A 234 -7.45 11.69 -37.87
N VAL A 235 -8.31 10.86 -37.26
CA VAL A 235 -9.18 9.91 -38.02
C VAL A 235 -10.15 10.67 -38.93
N ARG A 236 -10.72 11.77 -38.41
CA ARG A 236 -11.61 12.62 -39.21
C ARG A 236 -10.92 13.21 -40.43
N ALA A 237 -9.70 13.70 -40.27
CA ALA A 237 -8.91 14.26 -41.39
C ALA A 237 -8.63 13.20 -42.48
N GLN A 238 -8.30 11.99 -42.08
CA GLN A 238 -8.09 10.90 -43.05
C GLN A 238 -9.37 10.47 -43.78
N ARG A 239 -10.50 10.31 -43.01
CA ARG A 239 -11.74 9.77 -43.59
C ARG A 239 -12.55 10.78 -44.38
N GLU A 240 -12.69 12.01 -43.88
CA GLU A 240 -13.56 13.03 -44.47
C GLU A 240 -12.81 13.87 -45.53
N GLN A 241 -11.50 14.11 -45.29
CA GLN A 241 -10.69 14.97 -46.16
C GLN A 241 -9.69 14.19 -47.01
N GLY A 242 -9.56 12.89 -46.82
CA GLY A 242 -8.64 12.05 -47.60
C GLY A 242 -7.16 12.40 -47.41
N LEU A 243 -6.80 13.03 -46.26
CA LEU A 243 -5.44 13.49 -46.02
C LEU A 243 -4.48 12.32 -45.74
N SER A 244 -3.24 12.50 -46.14
CA SER A 244 -2.15 11.59 -45.78
C SER A 244 -1.99 11.50 -44.26
N PRO A 245 -1.36 10.45 -43.70
CA PRO A 245 -1.10 10.37 -42.27
C PRO A 245 -0.34 11.57 -41.72
N GLU A 246 0.61 12.11 -42.49
CA GLU A 246 1.41 13.29 -42.13
C GLU A 246 0.56 14.57 -42.07
N ASP A 247 -0.27 14.79 -43.07
CA ASP A 247 -1.15 15.98 -43.16
C ASP A 247 -2.29 15.89 -42.13
N ALA A 248 -2.80 14.66 -41.86
CA ALA A 248 -3.78 14.43 -40.79
C ALA A 248 -3.23 14.74 -39.40
N VAL A 249 -1.95 14.43 -39.14
CA VAL A 249 -1.26 14.84 -37.90
C VAL A 249 -1.16 16.36 -37.80
N ARG A 250 -0.75 17.05 -38.89
CA ARG A 250 -0.69 18.51 -38.91
C ARG A 250 -2.06 19.16 -38.68
N TYR A 251 -3.09 18.58 -39.30
CA TYR A 251 -4.48 19.02 -39.09
C TYR A 251 -4.92 18.85 -37.63
N ALA A 252 -4.64 17.69 -37.02
CA ALA A 252 -4.95 17.47 -35.61
C ALA A 252 -4.27 18.51 -34.70
N PHE A 253 -2.98 18.75 -34.89
CA PHE A 253 -2.26 19.78 -34.11
C PHE A 253 -2.82 21.18 -34.31
N SER A 254 -3.13 21.57 -35.56
CA SER A 254 -3.68 22.90 -35.82
C SER A 254 -5.06 23.10 -35.19
N THR A 255 -5.81 22.01 -34.99
CA THR A 255 -7.19 22.07 -34.48
C THR A 255 -7.26 21.98 -32.96
N VAL A 256 -6.51 21.08 -32.33
CA VAL A 256 -6.59 20.82 -30.90
C VAL A 256 -5.28 21.00 -30.14
N GLY A 257 -4.14 21.15 -30.81
CA GLY A 257 -2.84 21.20 -30.16
C GLY A 257 -2.69 22.33 -29.13
N THR A 258 -3.21 23.52 -29.42
CA THR A 258 -3.20 24.64 -28.46
C THR A 258 -4.05 24.33 -27.23
N ALA A 259 -5.23 23.74 -27.42
CA ALA A 259 -6.10 23.38 -26.30
C ALA A 259 -5.45 22.32 -25.39
N LEU A 260 -4.89 21.26 -25.99
CA LEU A 260 -4.18 20.21 -25.26
C LEU A 260 -3.00 20.78 -24.45
N TRP A 261 -2.24 21.71 -25.03
CA TRP A 261 -1.13 22.34 -24.33
C TRP A 261 -1.59 23.18 -23.14
N VAL A 262 -2.64 23.99 -23.33
CA VAL A 262 -3.18 24.86 -22.26
C VAL A 262 -3.78 24.04 -21.13
N THR A 263 -4.61 23.03 -21.45
CA THR A 263 -5.25 22.17 -20.44
C THR A 263 -4.22 21.39 -19.63
N SER A 264 -3.25 20.77 -20.26
CA SER A 264 -2.19 20.03 -19.56
C SER A 264 -1.32 20.94 -18.73
N PHE A 265 -0.99 22.15 -19.20
CA PHE A 265 -0.22 23.14 -18.44
C PHE A 265 -0.96 23.61 -17.19
N VAL A 266 -2.25 23.91 -17.31
CA VAL A 266 -3.10 24.29 -16.16
C VAL A 266 -3.18 23.15 -15.13
N LEU A 267 -3.33 21.91 -15.60
CA LEU A 267 -3.37 20.74 -14.71
C LEU A 267 -2.03 20.51 -14.01
N VAL A 268 -0.91 20.61 -14.72
CA VAL A 268 0.44 20.50 -14.13
C VAL A 268 0.66 21.54 -13.03
N ILE A 269 0.25 22.79 -13.27
CA ILE A 269 0.33 23.85 -12.25
C ILE A 269 -0.60 23.53 -11.08
N GLY A 270 -1.86 23.14 -11.34
CA GLY A 270 -2.84 22.83 -10.30
C GLY A 270 -2.38 21.69 -9.36
N PHE A 271 -1.90 20.60 -9.94
CA PHE A 271 -1.34 19.49 -9.17
C PHE A 271 0.03 19.84 -8.56
N GLY A 272 0.81 20.70 -9.21
CA GLY A 272 2.05 21.27 -8.67
C GLY A 272 1.81 22.10 -7.41
N ILE A 273 0.72 22.87 -7.35
CA ILE A 273 0.31 23.60 -6.13
C ILE A 273 -0.07 22.60 -5.02
N LEU A 274 -0.77 21.52 -5.35
CA LEU A 274 -1.08 20.47 -4.39
C LEU A 274 0.19 19.80 -3.83
N ALA A 275 1.25 19.72 -4.63
CA ALA A 275 2.55 19.21 -4.20
C ALA A 275 3.22 20.05 -3.11
N LEU A 276 2.81 21.31 -2.92
CA LEU A 276 3.29 22.20 -1.85
C LEU A 276 2.58 21.95 -0.50
N SER A 277 1.64 21.02 -0.44
CA SER A 277 0.94 20.67 0.79
C SER A 277 1.92 20.14 1.85
N THR A 278 1.72 20.55 3.10
CA THR A 278 2.44 19.99 4.26
C THR A 278 2.01 18.57 4.61
N PHE A 279 0.87 18.13 4.08
CA PHE A 279 0.37 16.78 4.27
C PHE A 279 0.97 15.86 3.19
N GLU A 280 1.84 14.95 3.61
CA GLU A 280 2.68 14.12 2.74
C GLU A 280 1.88 13.33 1.68
N LEU A 281 0.69 12.82 2.05
CA LEU A 281 -0.17 12.10 1.11
C LEU A 281 -0.62 13.00 -0.06
N ASN A 282 -1.00 14.25 0.22
CA ASN A 282 -1.43 15.20 -0.80
C ASN A 282 -0.24 15.66 -1.65
N SER A 283 0.90 15.94 -1.00
CA SER A 283 2.12 16.37 -1.67
C SER A 283 2.60 15.30 -2.66
N GLY A 284 2.70 14.04 -2.22
CA GLY A 284 3.12 12.92 -3.08
C GLY A 284 2.17 12.68 -4.24
N MET A 285 0.84 12.67 -3.98
CA MET A 285 -0.18 12.54 -5.04
C MET A 285 -0.09 13.69 -6.05
N GLY A 286 0.00 14.93 -5.56
CA GLY A 286 0.09 16.11 -6.41
C GLY A 286 1.31 16.08 -7.31
N LEU A 287 2.48 15.82 -6.74
CA LEU A 287 3.73 15.78 -7.48
C LEU A 287 3.75 14.65 -8.54
N LEU A 288 3.37 13.42 -8.15
CA LEU A 288 3.35 12.30 -9.09
C LEU A 288 2.33 12.51 -10.21
N THR A 289 1.16 13.10 -9.91
CA THR A 289 0.16 13.45 -10.92
C THR A 289 0.68 14.52 -11.88
N ALA A 290 1.29 15.59 -11.37
CA ALA A 290 1.88 16.65 -12.21
C ALA A 290 2.96 16.09 -13.14
N ILE A 291 3.87 15.25 -12.62
CA ILE A 291 4.89 14.57 -13.41
C ILE A 291 4.25 13.70 -14.49
N THR A 292 3.23 12.92 -14.15
CA THR A 292 2.55 12.03 -15.10
C THR A 292 1.90 12.82 -16.25
N ILE A 293 1.19 13.91 -15.94
CA ILE A 293 0.55 14.77 -16.96
C ILE A 293 1.60 15.46 -17.83
N ALA A 294 2.69 15.95 -17.24
CA ALA A 294 3.77 16.54 -18.01
C ALA A 294 4.42 15.55 -18.99
N LEU A 295 4.66 14.30 -18.54
CA LEU A 295 5.17 13.22 -19.38
C LEU A 295 4.15 12.81 -20.45
N ALA A 296 2.84 12.83 -20.14
CA ALA A 296 1.79 12.56 -21.10
C ALA A 296 1.75 13.60 -22.23
N LEU A 297 1.85 14.88 -21.87
CA LEU A 297 1.97 15.95 -22.85
C LEU A 297 3.16 15.74 -23.78
N VAL A 298 4.32 15.39 -23.24
CA VAL A 298 5.52 15.07 -24.03
C VAL A 298 5.28 13.87 -24.94
N ALA A 299 4.61 12.81 -24.45
CA ALA A 299 4.29 11.64 -25.24
C ALA A 299 3.31 11.95 -26.39
N ASP A 300 2.29 12.76 -26.14
CA ASP A 300 1.30 13.15 -27.14
C ASP A 300 1.91 14.07 -28.24
N PHE A 301 2.88 14.87 -27.89
CA PHE A 301 3.50 15.79 -28.88
C PHE A 301 4.70 15.18 -29.61
N LEU A 302 5.49 14.32 -28.95
CA LEU A 302 6.73 13.78 -29.53
C LEU A 302 6.64 12.32 -29.93
N PHE A 303 5.81 11.53 -29.26
CA PHE A 303 5.76 10.08 -29.46
C PHE A 303 4.55 9.63 -30.28
N LEU A 304 3.37 10.17 -30.02
CA LEU A 304 2.14 9.82 -30.74
C LEU A 304 2.20 10.18 -32.24
N PRO A 305 2.71 11.36 -32.68
CA PRO A 305 2.75 11.72 -34.09
C PRO A 305 3.59 10.77 -34.94
N PRO A 306 4.84 10.44 -34.63
CA PRO A 306 5.63 9.47 -35.39
C PRO A 306 4.97 8.09 -35.43
N LEU A 307 4.32 7.69 -34.33
CA LEU A 307 3.60 6.41 -34.27
C LEU A 307 2.42 6.37 -35.28
N LEU A 308 1.65 7.47 -35.35
CA LEU A 308 0.54 7.60 -36.27
C LEU A 308 1.00 7.73 -37.73
N MET A 309 2.06 8.49 -38.00
CA MET A 309 2.61 8.60 -39.35
C MET A 309 3.08 7.24 -39.89
N LYS A 310 3.69 6.41 -39.03
CA LYS A 310 4.23 5.10 -39.43
C LYS A 310 3.17 4.00 -39.48
N PHE A 311 2.25 4.01 -38.51
CA PHE A 311 1.31 2.87 -38.32
C PHE A 311 -0.17 3.27 -38.37
N GLY A 312 -0.52 4.55 -38.47
CA GLY A 312 -1.89 5.06 -38.38
C GLY A 312 -2.62 5.17 -39.72
N GLY A 313 -1.99 4.85 -40.84
CA GLY A 313 -2.66 4.91 -42.16
C GLY A 313 -3.91 4.05 -42.17
N LEU A 314 -5.06 4.67 -42.43
CA LEU A 314 -6.32 3.97 -42.67
C LEU A 314 -6.33 3.55 -44.14
N GLU A 315 -6.63 2.28 -44.45
CA GLU A 315 -6.88 1.85 -45.79
C GLU A 315 -8.05 2.67 -46.36
N ASN A 316 -7.87 3.23 -47.57
CA ASN A 316 -8.90 4.01 -48.24
C ASN A 316 -10.16 3.14 -48.35
N VAL A 317 -11.15 3.36 -47.54
CA VAL A 317 -12.50 2.93 -47.79
C VAL A 317 -12.98 3.82 -48.95
N PRO A 318 -13.25 3.27 -50.14
CA PRO A 318 -13.73 4.08 -51.26
C PRO A 318 -14.97 4.83 -50.75
N ALA A 319 -15.00 6.15 -51.01
CA ALA A 319 -16.15 6.99 -50.70
C ALA A 319 -17.39 6.33 -51.29
N THR A 320 -18.28 5.86 -50.43
CA THR A 320 -19.58 5.34 -50.85
C THR A 320 -20.27 6.44 -51.61
N ALA A 321 -20.71 6.12 -52.84
CA ALA A 321 -21.34 6.99 -53.85
C ALA A 321 -22.72 7.59 -53.39
N ALA A 322 -22.87 7.90 -52.10
CA ALA A 322 -24.10 8.44 -51.49
C ALA A 322 -24.13 9.97 -51.36
N ASP A 323 -23.03 10.68 -51.67
CA ASP A 323 -22.97 12.15 -51.58
C ASP A 323 -22.82 12.83 -52.99
N ARG A 324 -23.33 12.22 -54.00
CA ARG A 324 -23.53 12.88 -55.30
C ARG A 324 -25.03 12.89 -55.65
N ASN A 325 -25.77 13.77 -54.95
CA ASN A 325 -27.00 14.37 -55.51
C ASN A 325 -27.33 15.63 -54.70
#